data_6b6084cfe9069f17321442fa0fef6348
#
_entry.id   6b6084cfe9069f17321442fa0fef6348
#
_cell.length_a   1.000
_cell.length_b   1.000
_cell.length_c   1.000
_cell.angle_alpha   90.00
_cell.angle_beta   90.00
_cell.angle_gamma   90.00
#
_symmetry.space_group_name_H-M   'P 1'
#
loop_
_entity.id
_entity.type
_entity.pdbx_description
1 polymer ?
#
loop_
_entity_poly.entity_id
_entity_poly.type
_entity_poly.pdbx_seq_one_letter_code
_entity_poly.pdbx_strand_id
1 'polypeptide(L)'
;MRRLIPTLALGLGSCLASQAQLYIDNATFFIETGATVTVQGDLTSNVSIQGPGKILLKGSALQNVNMNNGGAATNAYTIPNLEIDNAANVALTGNTKVGTNLTFTTGKIQAGNFNFVLANLATVTTPGAGKFIETNGTGFAQREAPSLATASNLSLPVGVGSSYTPITLSHAGGTYGATSLVGAQAKLAKSPNAHIRTESYTNAYWPVASTNITGGTLTGVGTYNDPGFTGTETDIRGMSFNGTDWTLTGVSGQDVTLNTVTGALTTATGQIFGMNRFLLMNSRALLQGASPTAGVMLDGLRTGTSVIPLTEPYRGAPYNFTSVNGGAQEVAAAGVFADLGNNNNIVDWVFVELRNAVTSGATVQETRSALIQRDGDIVDMDGTSPLYFKNLDAGNFTVTIRHRNHLAISTNSTGAIYKNLTLSASTPLLDFSTTGAANILGAANSNYANVGGFNMMWAGNANFSANVRYSGINNDKDHLLGTVLSGNQALILNPIYSSGDMNMNKTVRYSGISNDKDFLLSTPLGANQATIRLQVLPN
;
A
#
# COMPACT_ATOMS: atom_id res chain seq x y z
N MET A 1 -22.96 71.70 -52.65
CA MET A 1 -23.99 70.77 -52.17
C MET A 1 -23.35 69.40 -51.96
N ARG A 2 -22.99 69.03 -50.73
CA ARG A 2 -22.55 67.70 -50.37
C ARG A 2 -23.70 67.00 -49.65
N ARG A 3 -24.20 65.91 -50.24
CA ARG A 3 -25.24 65.09 -49.63
C ARG A 3 -24.59 64.14 -48.62
N LEU A 4 -24.97 64.22 -47.35
CA LEU A 4 -24.70 63.23 -46.33
C LEU A 4 -25.65 62.04 -46.54
N ILE A 5 -25.09 60.84 -46.63
CA ILE A 5 -25.84 59.61 -46.59
C ILE A 5 -25.74 59.11 -45.13
N PRO A 6 -26.85 58.87 -44.43
CA PRO A 6 -26.79 58.31 -43.09
C PRO A 6 -26.57 56.80 -43.19
N THR A 7 -25.49 56.36 -42.61
CA THR A 7 -25.18 54.90 -42.43
C THR A 7 -26.07 54.38 -41.32
N LEU A 8 -27.02 53.52 -41.67
CA LEU A 8 -27.84 52.76 -40.71
C LEU A 8 -27.00 51.63 -40.10
N ALA A 9 -26.55 51.83 -38.87
CA ALA A 9 -25.90 50.72 -38.12
C ALA A 9 -26.98 49.76 -37.63
N LEU A 10 -27.05 48.58 -38.26
CA LEU A 10 -27.87 47.45 -37.81
C LEU A 10 -27.19 46.81 -36.59
N GLY A 11 -27.68 47.17 -35.40
CA GLY A 11 -27.24 46.48 -34.17
C GLY A 11 -27.75 45.03 -34.16
N LEU A 12 -26.87 44.07 -34.31
CA LEU A 12 -27.18 42.66 -33.98
C LEU A 12 -27.40 42.60 -32.46
N GLY A 13 -28.67 42.65 -32.05
CA GLY A 13 -29.04 42.26 -30.69
C GLY A 13 -28.78 40.77 -30.52
N SER A 14 -27.76 40.41 -29.72
CA SER A 14 -27.64 39.04 -29.24
C SER A 14 -28.87 38.69 -28.42
N CYS A 15 -29.80 37.90 -28.99
CA CYS A 15 -30.82 37.22 -28.20
C CYS A 15 -30.08 36.31 -27.20
N LEU A 16 -29.94 36.78 -25.97
CA LEU A 16 -29.66 35.87 -24.85
C LEU A 16 -30.87 34.93 -24.77
N ALA A 17 -30.68 33.71 -25.24
CA ALA A 17 -31.67 32.66 -25.06
C ALA A 17 -31.80 32.41 -23.54
N SER A 18 -32.82 33.01 -22.93
CA SER A 18 -33.22 32.72 -21.55
C SER A 18 -33.71 31.29 -21.53
N GLN A 19 -32.91 30.38 -20.94
CA GLN A 19 -33.31 28.97 -20.74
C GLN A 19 -34.35 28.94 -19.62
N ALA A 20 -35.44 28.22 -19.83
CA ALA A 20 -36.50 28.04 -18.86
C ALA A 20 -36.01 27.28 -17.63
N GLN A 21 -35.87 27.97 -16.48
CA GLN A 21 -35.59 27.37 -15.18
C GLN A 21 -36.87 26.80 -14.57
N LEU A 22 -36.74 25.73 -13.81
CA LEU A 22 -37.80 25.24 -12.94
C LEU A 22 -37.43 25.53 -11.47
N TYR A 23 -38.18 26.45 -10.88
CA TYR A 23 -38.04 26.80 -9.46
C TYR A 23 -39.33 26.45 -8.70
N ILE A 24 -39.22 25.60 -7.69
CA ILE A 24 -40.33 25.13 -6.87
C ILE A 24 -40.06 25.56 -5.43
N ASP A 25 -40.89 26.45 -4.89
CA ASP A 25 -40.76 26.99 -3.55
C ASP A 25 -42.03 26.73 -2.74
N ASN A 26 -41.94 25.88 -1.73
CA ASN A 26 -43.01 25.50 -0.80
C ASN A 26 -44.36 25.12 -1.46
N ALA A 27 -44.32 24.63 -2.72
CA ALA A 27 -45.49 24.26 -3.50
C ALA A 27 -45.51 22.75 -3.76
N THR A 28 -46.69 22.16 -3.76
CA THR A 28 -46.87 20.80 -4.25
C THR A 28 -46.70 20.78 -5.76
N PHE A 29 -45.68 20.07 -6.24
CA PHE A 29 -45.44 19.85 -7.66
C PHE A 29 -45.60 18.38 -7.98
N PHE A 30 -46.69 18.05 -8.69
CA PHE A 30 -47.08 16.67 -8.99
C PHE A 30 -47.01 16.43 -10.50
N ILE A 31 -46.35 15.34 -10.91
CA ILE A 31 -46.25 14.98 -12.32
C ILE A 31 -47.02 13.66 -12.52
N GLU A 32 -48.07 13.70 -13.33
CA GLU A 32 -48.94 12.60 -13.60
C GLU A 32 -48.25 11.44 -14.33
N THR A 33 -48.84 10.27 -14.25
CA THR A 33 -48.36 9.04 -14.94
C THR A 33 -48.18 9.33 -16.43
N GLY A 34 -46.99 8.97 -16.97
CA GLY A 34 -46.65 9.16 -18.37
C GLY A 34 -46.32 10.61 -18.77
N ALA A 35 -46.53 11.60 -17.90
CA ALA A 35 -46.16 12.96 -18.16
C ALA A 35 -44.64 13.18 -18.00
N THR A 36 -44.09 14.09 -18.85
CA THR A 36 -42.68 14.51 -18.79
C THR A 36 -42.62 16.03 -18.68
N VAL A 37 -41.93 16.52 -17.68
CA VAL A 37 -41.58 17.94 -17.55
C VAL A 37 -40.16 18.11 -18.06
N THR A 38 -40.02 18.78 -19.21
CA THR A 38 -38.72 19.08 -19.81
C THR A 38 -38.21 20.43 -19.25
N VAL A 39 -37.02 20.38 -18.67
CA VAL A 39 -36.32 21.56 -18.11
C VAL A 39 -35.08 21.82 -18.97
N GLN A 40 -35.00 23.01 -19.54
CA GLN A 40 -33.88 23.43 -20.40
C GLN A 40 -32.85 24.29 -19.65
N GLY A 41 -33.24 24.93 -18.56
CA GLY A 41 -32.37 25.67 -17.63
C GLY A 41 -32.14 24.86 -16.32
N ASP A 42 -31.89 25.59 -15.24
CA ASP A 42 -31.64 25.02 -13.93
C ASP A 42 -32.90 24.48 -13.25
N LEU A 43 -32.71 23.51 -12.36
CA LEU A 43 -33.76 22.95 -11.50
C LEU A 43 -33.43 23.26 -10.04
N THR A 44 -34.30 24.00 -9.35
CA THR A 44 -34.18 24.24 -7.92
C THR A 44 -35.52 23.95 -7.23
N SER A 45 -35.49 23.19 -6.15
CA SER A 45 -36.66 22.91 -5.34
C SER A 45 -36.32 22.79 -3.87
N ASN A 46 -37.15 23.36 -3.01
CA ASN A 46 -37.11 23.19 -1.57
C ASN A 46 -38.20 22.24 -1.05
N VAL A 47 -38.78 21.44 -1.94
CA VAL A 47 -39.72 20.36 -1.63
C VAL A 47 -39.47 19.16 -2.53
N SER A 48 -39.93 17.99 -2.11
CA SER A 48 -39.90 16.81 -2.98
C SER A 48 -40.93 16.91 -4.11
N ILE A 49 -40.52 16.61 -5.33
CA ILE A 49 -41.41 16.45 -6.48
C ILE A 49 -42.21 15.17 -6.30
N GLN A 50 -43.48 15.23 -6.61
CA GLN A 50 -44.42 14.12 -6.39
C GLN A 50 -44.91 13.51 -7.71
N GLY A 51 -45.52 12.33 -7.62
CA GLY A 51 -46.14 11.62 -8.74
C GLY A 51 -45.19 10.69 -9.48
N PRO A 52 -45.73 9.84 -10.36
CA PRO A 52 -44.94 8.83 -11.09
C PRO A 52 -44.37 9.33 -12.42
N GLY A 53 -44.62 10.57 -12.80
CA GLY A 53 -44.08 11.17 -14.01
C GLY A 53 -42.59 11.51 -13.89
N LYS A 54 -42.02 12.16 -14.88
CA LYS A 54 -40.59 12.29 -15.09
C LYS A 54 -40.15 13.76 -15.24
N ILE A 55 -39.02 14.12 -14.65
CA ILE A 55 -38.23 15.30 -15.00
C ILE A 55 -37.22 14.87 -16.07
N LEU A 56 -37.19 15.61 -17.19
CA LEU A 56 -36.19 15.50 -18.26
C LEU A 56 -35.32 16.77 -18.26
N LEU A 57 -34.04 16.61 -17.91
CA LEU A 57 -33.05 17.71 -18.03
C LEU A 57 -32.47 17.68 -19.44
N LYS A 58 -32.81 18.66 -20.25
CA LYS A 58 -32.48 18.73 -21.69
C LYS A 58 -32.01 20.14 -22.08
N GLY A 59 -30.92 20.55 -21.47
CA GLY A 59 -30.27 21.82 -21.79
C GLY A 59 -29.26 21.73 -22.93
N SER A 60 -28.82 22.88 -23.42
CA SER A 60 -27.70 23.01 -24.36
C SER A 60 -26.43 23.57 -23.68
N ALA A 61 -26.53 23.97 -22.42
CA ALA A 61 -25.47 24.39 -21.54
C ALA A 61 -25.49 23.56 -20.25
N LEU A 62 -24.45 23.70 -19.42
CA LEU A 62 -24.42 23.05 -18.10
C LEU A 62 -25.66 23.46 -17.30
N GLN A 63 -26.41 22.49 -16.82
CA GLN A 63 -27.59 22.69 -15.97
C GLN A 63 -27.25 22.45 -14.51
N ASN A 64 -27.71 23.32 -13.60
CA ASN A 64 -27.55 23.15 -12.18
C ASN A 64 -28.80 22.51 -11.57
N VAL A 65 -28.60 21.57 -10.63
CA VAL A 65 -29.66 20.93 -9.87
C VAL A 65 -29.44 21.16 -8.39
N ASN A 66 -30.43 21.73 -7.72
CA ASN A 66 -30.45 21.94 -6.28
C ASN A 66 -31.74 21.38 -5.67
N MET A 67 -31.61 20.27 -4.97
CA MET A 67 -32.68 19.61 -4.21
C MET A 67 -32.34 19.58 -2.73
N ASN A 68 -31.57 20.55 -2.25
CA ASN A 68 -31.02 20.54 -0.90
C ASN A 68 -31.99 21.21 0.07
N ASN A 69 -32.26 20.54 1.18
CA ASN A 69 -33.02 21.08 2.32
C ASN A 69 -32.12 21.70 3.41
N GLY A 70 -30.88 22.02 3.10
CA GLY A 70 -29.93 22.59 4.05
C GLY A 70 -29.27 21.61 5.00
N GLY A 71 -29.51 20.29 4.84
CA GLY A 71 -29.04 19.26 5.75
C GLY A 71 -28.16 18.18 5.12
N ALA A 72 -28.06 17.06 5.81
CA ALA A 72 -27.33 15.89 5.35
C ALA A 72 -27.98 15.28 4.09
N ALA A 73 -27.20 14.49 3.34
CA ALA A 73 -27.67 13.81 2.11
C ALA A 73 -28.90 12.92 2.36
N THR A 74 -29.04 12.36 3.56
CA THR A 74 -30.19 11.58 3.99
C THR A 74 -31.53 12.34 3.93
N ASN A 75 -31.47 13.66 3.97
CA ASN A 75 -32.63 14.55 3.97
C ASN A 75 -32.84 15.30 2.65
N ALA A 76 -32.11 14.94 1.59
CA ALA A 76 -32.30 15.57 0.28
C ALA A 76 -33.72 15.39 -0.23
N TYR A 77 -34.28 16.43 -0.86
CA TYR A 77 -35.58 16.34 -1.52
C TYR A 77 -35.49 15.38 -2.72
N THR A 78 -36.62 14.72 -3.01
CA THR A 78 -36.68 13.61 -3.96
C THR A 78 -37.25 14.05 -5.31
N ILE A 79 -36.61 13.61 -6.40
CA ILE A 79 -37.17 13.59 -7.74
C ILE A 79 -37.60 12.14 -8.01
N PRO A 80 -38.86 11.85 -8.30
CA PRO A 80 -39.29 10.45 -8.50
C PRO A 80 -38.55 9.77 -9.66
N ASN A 81 -38.63 10.34 -10.87
CA ASN A 81 -37.94 9.87 -12.06
C ASN A 81 -37.16 11.03 -12.68
N LEU A 82 -35.88 10.80 -12.95
CA LEU A 82 -34.97 11.78 -13.53
C LEU A 82 -34.33 11.22 -14.80
N GLU A 83 -34.42 11.96 -15.88
CA GLU A 83 -33.69 11.65 -17.13
C GLU A 83 -32.70 12.77 -17.45
N ILE A 84 -31.46 12.36 -17.76
CA ILE A 84 -30.38 13.26 -18.19
C ILE A 84 -30.22 13.11 -19.71
N ASP A 85 -30.54 14.16 -20.45
CA ASP A 85 -30.35 14.29 -21.90
C ASP A 85 -29.70 15.64 -22.22
N ASN A 86 -28.52 15.87 -21.63
CA ASN A 86 -27.77 17.10 -21.76
C ASN A 86 -26.27 16.83 -22.00
N ALA A 87 -25.82 17.01 -23.23
CA ALA A 87 -24.40 16.79 -23.60
C ALA A 87 -23.43 17.73 -22.88
N ALA A 88 -23.89 18.89 -22.39
CA ALA A 88 -23.09 19.81 -21.58
C ALA A 88 -23.07 19.43 -20.09
N ASN A 89 -23.71 18.33 -19.69
CA ASN A 89 -23.82 17.77 -18.36
C ASN A 89 -24.78 18.52 -17.40
N VAL A 90 -24.97 17.90 -16.25
CA VAL A 90 -25.74 18.39 -15.12
C VAL A 90 -24.84 18.48 -13.89
N ALA A 91 -24.77 19.64 -13.22
CA ALA A 91 -23.98 19.84 -12.00
C ALA A 91 -24.89 19.91 -10.77
N LEU A 92 -24.51 19.27 -9.69
CA LEU A 92 -25.19 19.44 -8.42
C LEU A 92 -24.69 20.71 -7.72
N THR A 93 -25.64 21.52 -7.26
CA THR A 93 -25.41 22.66 -6.36
C THR A 93 -26.07 22.45 -5.00
N GLY A 94 -26.64 21.25 -4.79
CA GLY A 94 -27.20 20.76 -3.54
C GLY A 94 -27.35 19.25 -3.57
N ASN A 95 -27.44 18.60 -2.39
CA ASN A 95 -27.71 17.17 -2.31
C ASN A 95 -29.03 16.85 -3.04
N THR A 96 -29.00 15.80 -3.84
CA THR A 96 -30.14 15.43 -4.70
C THR A 96 -30.44 13.94 -4.56
N LYS A 97 -31.73 13.59 -4.47
CA LYS A 97 -32.20 12.21 -4.37
C LYS A 97 -33.12 11.85 -5.52
N VAL A 98 -32.94 10.65 -6.10
CA VAL A 98 -33.86 10.04 -7.05
C VAL A 98 -34.59 8.87 -6.42
N GLY A 99 -35.93 8.87 -6.54
CA GLY A 99 -36.81 7.95 -5.83
C GLY A 99 -37.02 6.62 -6.55
N THR A 100 -37.20 6.63 -7.89
CA THR A 100 -37.66 5.45 -8.63
C THR A 100 -36.74 5.08 -9.79
N ASN A 101 -36.44 6.01 -10.69
CA ASN A 101 -35.58 5.72 -11.83
C ASN A 101 -34.70 6.91 -12.23
N LEU A 102 -33.43 6.62 -12.49
CA LEU A 102 -32.44 7.52 -13.10
C LEU A 102 -32.13 6.99 -14.50
N THR A 103 -32.42 7.77 -15.54
CA THR A 103 -32.09 7.43 -16.94
C THR A 103 -30.98 8.33 -17.45
N PHE A 104 -29.97 7.76 -18.07
CA PHE A 104 -28.95 8.48 -18.81
C PHE A 104 -29.15 8.32 -20.32
N THR A 105 -29.65 9.36 -20.98
CA THR A 105 -29.73 9.42 -22.45
C THR A 105 -28.46 10.03 -23.00
N THR A 106 -28.05 11.21 -22.54
CA THR A 106 -26.81 11.90 -22.90
C THR A 106 -26.29 12.71 -21.72
N GLY A 107 -24.95 12.68 -21.49
CA GLY A 107 -24.28 13.49 -20.49
C GLY A 107 -24.22 12.85 -19.09
N LYS A 108 -23.56 13.54 -18.18
CA LYS A 108 -23.22 13.10 -16.84
C LYS A 108 -23.89 13.95 -15.77
N ILE A 109 -23.97 13.39 -14.56
CA ILE A 109 -24.24 14.16 -13.34
C ILE A 109 -22.90 14.44 -12.66
N GLN A 110 -22.51 15.69 -12.53
CA GLN A 110 -21.31 16.12 -11.81
C GLN A 110 -21.68 16.37 -10.34
N ALA A 111 -21.28 15.45 -9.46
CA ALA A 111 -21.61 15.53 -8.04
C ALA A 111 -20.94 16.73 -7.35
N GLY A 112 -19.72 17.11 -7.77
CA GLY A 112 -18.96 18.17 -7.12
C GLY A 112 -18.73 17.84 -5.64
N ASN A 113 -19.16 18.75 -4.76
CA ASN A 113 -19.08 18.55 -3.31
C ASN A 113 -20.41 18.07 -2.68
N PHE A 114 -21.40 17.73 -3.51
CA PHE A 114 -22.72 17.29 -3.06
C PHE A 114 -22.93 15.81 -3.31
N ASN A 115 -23.79 15.19 -2.52
CA ASN A 115 -24.11 13.79 -2.66
C ASN A 115 -25.31 13.60 -3.60
N PHE A 116 -25.21 12.57 -4.44
CA PHE A 116 -26.31 12.09 -5.25
C PHE A 116 -26.82 10.76 -4.70
N VAL A 117 -28.07 10.73 -4.24
CA VAL A 117 -28.66 9.61 -3.56
C VAL A 117 -29.65 8.88 -4.47
N LEU A 118 -29.52 7.60 -4.60
CA LEU A 118 -30.53 6.69 -5.17
C LEU A 118 -31.32 6.07 -4.03
N ALA A 119 -32.64 6.13 -4.09
CA ALA A 119 -33.49 5.40 -3.14
C ALA A 119 -33.22 3.90 -3.23
N ASN A 120 -33.57 3.13 -2.20
CA ASN A 120 -33.28 1.72 -2.08
C ASN A 120 -33.62 0.91 -3.35
N LEU A 121 -34.84 1.07 -3.89
CA LEU A 121 -35.33 0.33 -5.08
C LEU A 121 -35.16 1.11 -6.39
N ALA A 122 -34.51 2.26 -6.36
CA ALA A 122 -34.30 3.05 -7.57
C ALA A 122 -33.48 2.30 -8.60
N THR A 123 -33.93 2.29 -9.84
CA THR A 123 -33.24 1.71 -10.97
C THR A 123 -32.36 2.75 -11.67
N VAL A 124 -31.30 2.29 -12.34
CA VAL A 124 -30.48 3.14 -13.23
C VAL A 124 -30.51 2.54 -14.62
N THR A 125 -30.95 3.33 -15.58
CA THR A 125 -31.12 2.90 -16.97
C THR A 125 -30.03 3.50 -17.84
N THR A 126 -29.39 2.69 -18.67
CA THR A 126 -28.38 3.04 -19.69
C THR A 126 -27.16 3.81 -19.18
N PRO A 127 -26.59 3.51 -17.98
CA PRO A 127 -25.30 4.06 -17.60
C PRO A 127 -24.18 3.51 -18.50
N GLY A 128 -23.07 4.24 -18.61
CA GLY A 128 -21.94 3.80 -19.43
C GLY A 128 -20.97 4.96 -19.70
N ALA A 129 -20.07 4.80 -20.66
CA ALA A 129 -19.13 5.84 -21.06
C ALA A 129 -19.85 7.16 -21.37
N GLY A 130 -19.43 8.26 -20.73
CA GLY A 130 -20.06 9.58 -20.85
C GLY A 130 -21.45 9.72 -20.20
N LYS A 131 -21.94 8.68 -19.51
CA LYS A 131 -23.30 8.58 -18.92
C LYS A 131 -23.23 7.97 -17.52
N PHE A 132 -22.82 8.76 -16.53
CA PHE A 132 -22.61 8.32 -15.16
C PHE A 132 -22.65 9.48 -14.16
N ILE A 133 -22.54 9.16 -12.87
CA ILE A 133 -22.35 10.13 -11.79
C ILE A 133 -20.85 10.39 -11.66
N GLU A 134 -20.40 11.57 -12.07
CA GLU A 134 -19.00 12.00 -11.99
C GLU A 134 -18.69 12.49 -10.58
N THR A 135 -17.78 11.78 -9.89
CA THR A 135 -17.37 12.10 -8.53
C THR A 135 -16.08 12.92 -8.51
N ASN A 136 -16.13 14.10 -9.12
CA ASN A 136 -15.01 15.03 -9.36
C ASN A 136 -14.64 15.91 -8.16
N GLY A 137 -15.36 15.80 -7.03
CA GLY A 137 -15.11 16.53 -5.79
C GLY A 137 -15.13 15.64 -4.55
N THR A 138 -15.70 16.17 -3.45
CA THR A 138 -15.87 15.43 -2.18
C THR A 138 -17.22 14.71 -2.07
N GLY A 139 -18.17 14.99 -2.96
CA GLY A 139 -19.49 14.37 -2.97
C GLY A 139 -19.47 12.91 -3.38
N PHE A 140 -20.35 12.11 -2.81
CA PHE A 140 -20.52 10.69 -3.07
C PHE A 140 -21.75 10.40 -3.93
N ALA A 141 -21.68 9.38 -4.77
CA ALA A 141 -22.85 8.66 -5.22
C ALA A 141 -23.24 7.67 -4.10
N GLN A 142 -24.50 7.71 -3.67
CA GLN A 142 -24.99 6.93 -2.54
C GLN A 142 -26.27 6.18 -2.89
N ARG A 143 -26.54 5.10 -2.16
CA ARG A 143 -27.80 4.38 -2.25
C ARG A 143 -28.34 4.06 -0.86
N GLU A 144 -29.64 4.17 -0.70
CA GLU A 144 -30.32 3.78 0.52
C GLU A 144 -30.25 2.27 0.74
N ALA A 145 -29.95 1.89 1.98
CA ALA A 145 -29.88 0.51 2.46
C ALA A 145 -30.54 0.40 3.83
N PRO A 146 -31.88 0.53 3.93
CA PRO A 146 -32.57 0.65 5.20
C PRO A 146 -32.64 -0.65 6.01
N SER A 147 -32.22 -1.77 5.43
CA SER A 147 -32.19 -3.06 6.13
C SER A 147 -31.15 -3.99 5.51
N LEU A 148 -30.80 -5.07 6.22
CA LEU A 148 -29.90 -6.10 5.72
C LEU A 148 -30.42 -6.73 4.39
N ALA A 149 -31.72 -6.96 4.27
CA ALA A 149 -32.32 -7.52 3.07
C ALA A 149 -32.17 -6.63 1.83
N THR A 150 -31.97 -5.33 2.02
CA THR A 150 -31.87 -4.33 0.95
C THR A 150 -30.45 -3.83 0.69
N ALA A 151 -29.48 -4.32 1.46
CA ALA A 151 -28.10 -3.84 1.42
C ALA A 151 -27.18 -4.67 0.50
N SER A 152 -27.71 -5.37 -0.48
CA SER A 152 -26.95 -6.20 -1.41
C SER A 152 -27.09 -5.75 -2.86
N ASN A 153 -26.02 -5.93 -3.66
CA ASN A 153 -25.97 -5.62 -5.09
C ASN A 153 -26.35 -4.17 -5.46
N LEU A 154 -25.93 -3.24 -4.63
CA LEU A 154 -26.21 -1.82 -4.78
C LEU A 154 -25.23 -1.19 -5.78
N SER A 155 -25.59 -1.24 -7.07
CA SER A 155 -24.76 -0.67 -8.13
C SER A 155 -24.79 0.86 -8.11
N LEU A 156 -23.61 1.46 -8.22
CA LEU A 156 -23.39 2.89 -8.34
C LEU A 156 -22.64 3.19 -9.65
N PRO A 157 -23.26 3.87 -10.60
CA PRO A 157 -22.67 4.19 -11.90
C PRO A 157 -21.75 5.40 -11.77
N VAL A 158 -20.60 5.23 -11.15
CA VAL A 158 -19.62 6.28 -10.92
C VAL A 158 -18.52 6.30 -11.98
N GLY A 159 -17.82 7.43 -12.08
CA GLY A 159 -16.67 7.62 -12.95
C GLY A 159 -16.05 9.00 -12.80
N VAL A 160 -15.00 9.27 -13.57
CA VAL A 160 -14.28 10.56 -13.59
C VAL A 160 -13.85 10.88 -15.02
N GLY A 161 -14.03 12.13 -15.45
CA GLY A 161 -13.65 12.58 -16.78
C GLY A 161 -14.42 11.84 -17.88
N SER A 162 -13.74 11.08 -18.72
CA SER A 162 -14.35 10.19 -19.72
C SER A 162 -14.50 8.74 -19.25
N SER A 163 -13.93 8.38 -18.12
CA SER A 163 -13.83 7.00 -17.66
C SER A 163 -15.00 6.61 -16.77
N TYR A 164 -15.74 5.61 -17.24
CA TYR A 164 -16.80 4.95 -16.47
C TYR A 164 -16.20 3.80 -15.67
N THR A 165 -16.16 3.95 -14.35
CA THR A 165 -15.55 3.00 -13.42
C THR A 165 -16.54 2.68 -12.29
N PRO A 166 -17.64 1.96 -12.60
CA PRO A 166 -18.70 1.71 -11.64
C PRO A 166 -18.23 0.81 -10.50
N ILE A 167 -18.98 0.86 -9.40
CA ILE A 167 -18.80 -0.03 -8.26
C ILE A 167 -20.15 -0.59 -7.82
N THR A 168 -20.16 -1.86 -7.45
CA THR A 168 -21.30 -2.50 -6.78
C THR A 168 -20.96 -2.73 -5.33
N LEU A 169 -21.80 -2.21 -4.43
CA LEU A 169 -21.64 -2.34 -2.98
C LEU A 169 -22.62 -3.35 -2.40
N SER A 170 -22.18 -4.08 -1.39
CA SER A 170 -23.03 -4.96 -0.57
C SER A 170 -22.61 -4.81 0.88
N HIS A 171 -23.56 -4.72 1.79
CA HIS A 171 -23.29 -4.67 3.22
C HIS A 171 -23.91 -5.88 3.91
N ALA A 172 -23.12 -6.63 4.66
CA ALA A 172 -23.54 -7.83 5.36
C ALA A 172 -23.40 -7.66 6.88
N GLY A 173 -24.41 -8.11 7.61
CA GLY A 173 -24.47 -7.95 9.08
C GLY A 173 -24.74 -6.50 9.51
N GLY A 174 -24.57 -6.22 10.79
CA GLY A 174 -24.77 -4.89 11.36
C GLY A 174 -26.21 -4.51 11.68
N THR A 175 -26.36 -3.30 12.22
CA THR A 175 -27.64 -2.68 12.57
C THR A 175 -27.89 -1.47 11.67
N TYR A 176 -29.07 -1.40 11.08
CA TYR A 176 -29.43 -0.39 10.09
C TYR A 176 -30.43 0.61 10.68
N GLY A 177 -30.14 1.89 10.52
CA GLY A 177 -31.10 2.97 10.79
C GLY A 177 -32.03 3.22 9.61
N ALA A 178 -33.12 3.93 9.83
CA ALA A 178 -34.12 4.25 8.79
C ALA A 178 -33.57 5.05 7.60
N THR A 179 -32.46 5.78 7.80
CA THR A 179 -31.78 6.59 6.78
C THR A 179 -30.38 6.07 6.45
N SER A 180 -30.22 4.75 6.48
CA SER A 180 -28.92 4.11 6.18
C SER A 180 -28.57 4.24 4.71
N LEU A 181 -27.31 4.59 4.45
CA LEU A 181 -26.75 4.76 3.10
C LEU A 181 -25.45 3.98 2.98
N VAL A 182 -25.19 3.46 1.80
CA VAL A 182 -23.86 3.07 1.34
C VAL A 182 -23.49 3.94 0.13
N GLY A 183 -22.23 4.30 -0.02
CA GLY A 183 -21.81 5.20 -1.09
C GLY A 183 -20.38 4.99 -1.53
N ALA A 184 -20.09 5.48 -2.72
CA ALA A 184 -18.75 5.45 -3.28
C ALA A 184 -18.44 6.69 -4.11
N GLN A 185 -17.15 6.93 -4.28
CA GLN A 185 -16.57 7.77 -5.32
C GLN A 185 -15.73 6.88 -6.24
N ALA A 186 -15.44 7.34 -7.44
CA ALA A 186 -14.35 6.87 -8.27
C ALA A 186 -13.25 7.93 -8.29
N LYS A 187 -11.99 7.51 -8.28
CA LYS A 187 -10.81 8.37 -8.45
C LYS A 187 -9.88 7.72 -9.46
N LEU A 188 -9.47 8.47 -10.48
CA LEU A 188 -8.54 7.98 -11.52
C LEU A 188 -7.11 8.33 -11.12
N ALA A 189 -6.55 7.54 -10.23
CA ALA A 189 -5.17 7.65 -9.78
C ALA A 189 -4.76 6.37 -9.06
N LYS A 190 -3.45 6.19 -8.85
CA LYS A 190 -2.94 5.28 -7.80
C LYS A 190 -3.47 5.78 -6.45
N SER A 191 -3.94 4.86 -5.59
CA SER A 191 -4.36 5.26 -4.24
C SER A 191 -3.21 5.98 -3.51
N PRO A 192 -3.46 7.16 -2.89
CA PRO A 192 -2.44 7.88 -2.14
C PRO A 192 -1.95 7.12 -0.90
N ASN A 193 -2.72 6.12 -0.44
CA ASN A 193 -2.37 5.26 0.69
C ASN A 193 -1.64 3.98 0.25
N ALA A 194 -1.44 3.76 -1.07
CA ALA A 194 -0.69 2.62 -1.54
C ALA A 194 0.77 2.71 -1.09
N HIS A 195 1.34 1.57 -0.69
CA HIS A 195 2.74 1.51 -0.31
C HIS A 195 3.64 2.03 -1.45
N ILE A 196 4.75 2.70 -1.13
CA ILE A 196 5.67 3.30 -2.10
C ILE A 196 6.20 2.27 -3.12
N ARG A 197 6.33 1.01 -2.69
CA ARG A 197 6.77 -0.13 -3.49
C ARG A 197 5.67 -0.81 -4.31
N THR A 198 4.46 -0.26 -4.37
CA THR A 198 3.39 -0.82 -5.20
C THR A 198 3.72 -0.59 -6.67
N GLU A 199 4.01 -1.66 -7.41
CA GLU A 199 4.45 -1.66 -8.81
C GLU A 199 3.34 -2.02 -9.78
N SER A 200 2.43 -2.93 -9.38
CA SER A 200 1.27 -3.34 -10.17
C SER A 200 -0.01 -2.89 -9.47
N TYR A 201 -0.84 -2.09 -10.15
CA TYR A 201 -2.04 -1.52 -9.55
C TYR A 201 -3.04 -1.05 -10.60
N THR A 202 -4.33 -0.99 -10.22
CA THR A 202 -5.38 -0.37 -11.04
C THR A 202 -5.21 1.16 -11.05
N ASN A 203 -5.43 1.78 -12.22
CA ASN A 203 -5.37 3.25 -12.36
C ASN A 203 -6.63 3.94 -11.82
N ALA A 204 -7.46 3.22 -11.08
CA ALA A 204 -8.62 3.73 -10.37
C ALA A 204 -8.70 3.13 -8.96
N TYR A 205 -9.23 3.89 -8.01
CA TYR A 205 -9.60 3.41 -6.68
C TYR A 205 -10.94 4.03 -6.26
N TRP A 206 -11.60 3.38 -5.29
CA TRP A 206 -12.93 3.76 -4.85
C TRP A 206 -12.94 4.06 -3.35
N PRO A 207 -12.96 5.35 -2.93
CA PRO A 207 -13.41 5.71 -1.60
C PRO A 207 -14.84 5.23 -1.37
N VAL A 208 -15.08 4.51 -0.28
CA VAL A 208 -16.41 3.96 0.07
C VAL A 208 -16.79 4.37 1.49
N ALA A 209 -18.09 4.49 1.72
CA ALA A 209 -18.62 4.88 3.02
C ALA A 209 -19.98 4.21 3.28
N SER A 210 -20.25 3.90 4.56
CA SER A 210 -21.58 3.60 5.08
C SER A 210 -22.00 4.67 6.10
N THR A 211 -23.26 5.03 6.10
CA THR A 211 -23.84 6.03 7.01
C THR A 211 -25.05 5.44 7.70
N ASN A 212 -25.17 5.66 9.02
CA ASN A 212 -26.24 5.11 9.87
C ASN A 212 -26.34 3.58 9.83
N ILE A 213 -25.19 2.90 9.59
CA ILE A 213 -25.04 1.46 9.74
C ILE A 213 -23.95 1.22 10.77
N THR A 214 -24.20 0.38 11.77
CA THR A 214 -23.26 0.06 12.84
C THR A 214 -22.85 -1.40 12.76
N GLY A 215 -21.54 -1.66 12.68
CA GLY A 215 -20.98 -3.01 12.53
C GLY A 215 -21.22 -3.60 11.14
N GLY A 216 -20.91 -4.88 10.97
CA GLY A 216 -21.01 -5.59 9.69
C GLY A 216 -19.81 -5.37 8.77
N THR A 217 -19.97 -5.80 7.52
CA THR A 217 -18.91 -5.73 6.49
C THR A 217 -19.45 -5.11 5.21
N LEU A 218 -18.83 -4.02 4.77
CA LEU A 218 -19.07 -3.39 3.47
C LEU A 218 -18.13 -4.00 2.43
N THR A 219 -18.68 -4.71 1.46
CA THR A 219 -17.94 -5.25 0.31
C THR A 219 -18.23 -4.41 -0.93
N GLY A 220 -17.21 -4.12 -1.71
CA GLY A 220 -17.35 -3.43 -2.98
C GLY A 220 -16.61 -4.15 -4.09
N VAL A 221 -17.24 -4.22 -5.27
CA VAL A 221 -16.65 -4.72 -6.51
C VAL A 221 -16.56 -3.54 -7.48
N GLY A 222 -15.34 -3.02 -7.63
CA GLY A 222 -15.04 -1.89 -8.52
C GLY A 222 -14.58 -2.39 -9.88
N THR A 223 -15.08 -1.77 -10.96
CA THR A 223 -14.66 -2.08 -12.34
C THR A 223 -13.70 -1.02 -12.85
N TYR A 224 -12.51 -1.43 -13.28
CA TYR A 224 -11.53 -0.55 -13.93
C TYR A 224 -11.59 -0.67 -15.45
N ASN A 225 -11.07 0.32 -16.17
CA ASN A 225 -11.05 0.30 -17.63
C ASN A 225 -10.00 -0.69 -18.17
N ASP A 226 -10.08 -1.01 -19.46
CA ASP A 226 -9.05 -1.79 -20.17
C ASP A 226 -8.42 -0.92 -21.28
N PRO A 227 -7.09 -0.66 -21.25
CA PRO A 227 -6.14 -0.91 -20.16
C PRO A 227 -6.29 0.13 -19.03
N GLY A 228 -6.57 -0.32 -17.80
CA GLY A 228 -6.78 0.54 -16.63
C GLY A 228 -5.88 0.16 -15.46
N PHE A 229 -4.66 -0.30 -15.74
CA PHE A 229 -3.68 -0.72 -14.75
C PHE A 229 -2.26 -0.29 -15.13
N THR A 230 -1.37 -0.33 -14.15
CA THR A 230 0.08 -0.17 -14.31
C THR A 230 0.75 -1.45 -13.82
N GLY A 231 1.86 -1.86 -14.43
CA GLY A 231 2.59 -3.08 -14.10
C GLY A 231 1.96 -4.34 -14.69
N THR A 232 1.97 -5.44 -13.95
CA THR A 232 1.45 -6.74 -14.38
C THR A 232 0.05 -6.96 -13.81
N GLU A 233 -0.95 -7.08 -14.66
CA GLU A 233 -2.35 -7.19 -14.24
C GLU A 233 -2.61 -8.43 -13.37
N THR A 234 -2.01 -9.57 -13.72
CA THR A 234 -2.17 -10.83 -12.97
C THR A 234 -1.59 -10.80 -11.56
N ASP A 235 -0.73 -9.83 -11.24
CA ASP A 235 -0.21 -9.61 -9.88
C ASP A 235 -1.17 -8.82 -9.00
N ILE A 236 -2.11 -8.09 -9.60
CA ILE A 236 -3.06 -7.25 -8.86
C ILE A 236 -4.01 -8.12 -8.05
N ARG A 237 -4.35 -7.66 -6.86
CA ARG A 237 -5.39 -8.23 -5.99
C ARG A 237 -6.27 -7.11 -5.47
N GLY A 238 -7.53 -7.41 -5.27
CA GLY A 238 -8.45 -6.47 -4.63
C GLY A 238 -8.14 -6.35 -3.15
N MET A 239 -7.94 -5.12 -2.71
CA MET A 239 -7.61 -4.78 -1.33
C MET A 239 -8.50 -3.68 -0.80
N SER A 240 -8.67 -3.64 0.50
CA SER A 240 -9.37 -2.58 1.21
C SER A 240 -8.44 -1.89 2.20
N PHE A 241 -8.57 -0.56 2.32
CA PHE A 241 -7.86 0.28 3.27
C PHE A 241 -8.85 0.87 4.26
N ASN A 242 -8.65 0.62 5.55
CA ASN A 242 -9.56 1.04 6.62
C ASN A 242 -9.24 2.43 7.21
N GLY A 243 -8.28 3.13 6.65
CA GLY A 243 -7.74 4.40 7.17
C GLY A 243 -6.36 4.25 7.82
N THR A 244 -5.97 3.02 8.17
CA THR A 244 -4.67 2.69 8.79
C THR A 244 -3.97 1.58 8.05
N ASP A 245 -4.67 0.47 7.79
CA ASP A 245 -4.10 -0.77 7.28
C ASP A 245 -4.80 -1.24 6.00
N TRP A 246 -4.03 -1.91 5.15
CA TRP A 246 -4.53 -2.65 4.01
C TRP A 246 -4.91 -4.08 4.39
N THR A 247 -6.00 -4.58 3.83
CA THR A 247 -6.47 -5.95 3.99
C THR A 247 -6.73 -6.57 2.62
N LEU A 248 -6.19 -7.76 2.39
CA LEU A 248 -6.50 -8.56 1.19
C LEU A 248 -7.87 -9.20 1.34
N THR A 249 -8.71 -9.07 0.33
CA THR A 249 -10.04 -9.68 0.32
C THR A 249 -10.01 -11.02 -0.39
N GLY A 250 -9.88 -12.10 0.38
CA GLY A 250 -9.84 -13.46 -0.16
C GLY A 250 -8.59 -13.76 -1.01
N VAL A 251 -8.58 -14.93 -1.66
CA VAL A 251 -7.41 -15.42 -2.39
C VAL A 251 -7.18 -14.70 -3.72
N SER A 252 -8.21 -14.17 -4.36
CA SER A 252 -8.09 -13.53 -5.68
C SER A 252 -8.46 -12.05 -5.68
N GLY A 253 -9.57 -11.67 -5.09
CA GLY A 253 -10.03 -10.27 -5.05
C GLY A 253 -10.01 -9.53 -6.39
N GLN A 254 -9.71 -10.23 -7.52
CA GLN A 254 -9.61 -9.69 -8.87
C GLN A 254 -10.20 -10.67 -9.88
N ASP A 255 -10.83 -10.12 -10.91
CA ASP A 255 -11.20 -10.84 -12.14
C ASP A 255 -10.68 -10.05 -13.34
N VAL A 256 -9.65 -10.58 -14.00
CA VAL A 256 -9.00 -9.94 -15.17
C VAL A 256 -9.89 -9.98 -16.42
N THR A 257 -10.87 -10.89 -16.50
CA THR A 257 -11.79 -10.99 -17.64
C THR A 257 -12.87 -9.91 -17.54
N LEU A 258 -13.32 -9.63 -16.33
CA LEU A 258 -14.34 -8.61 -16.04
C LEU A 258 -13.73 -7.26 -15.67
N ASN A 259 -12.41 -7.18 -15.56
CA ASN A 259 -11.66 -6.00 -15.10
C ASN A 259 -12.17 -5.47 -13.75
N THR A 260 -12.34 -6.37 -12.78
CA THR A 260 -12.86 -6.01 -11.46
C THR A 260 -11.90 -6.30 -10.32
N VAL A 261 -12.01 -5.50 -9.27
CA VAL A 261 -11.34 -5.74 -8.00
C VAL A 261 -12.35 -5.68 -6.86
N THR A 262 -12.21 -6.60 -5.90
CA THR A 262 -13.10 -6.72 -4.75
C THR A 262 -12.36 -6.37 -3.47
N GLY A 263 -12.95 -5.51 -2.66
CA GLY A 263 -12.48 -5.17 -1.32
C GLY A 263 -13.59 -5.29 -0.28
N ALA A 264 -13.24 -5.58 0.98
CA ALA A 264 -14.18 -5.68 2.09
C ALA A 264 -13.66 -4.91 3.31
N LEU A 265 -14.55 -4.12 3.92
CA LEU A 265 -14.26 -3.24 5.05
C LEU A 265 -15.20 -3.54 6.21
N THR A 266 -14.66 -3.57 7.42
CA THR A 266 -15.44 -3.62 8.68
C THR A 266 -15.62 -2.24 9.31
N THR A 267 -15.01 -1.22 8.71
CA THR A 267 -15.12 0.19 9.12
C THR A 267 -16.16 0.92 8.28
N ALA A 268 -16.73 1.99 8.85
CA ALA A 268 -17.74 2.78 8.15
C ALA A 268 -17.20 3.52 6.91
N THR A 269 -15.90 3.75 6.83
CA THR A 269 -15.24 4.42 5.71
C THR A 269 -13.95 3.73 5.35
N GLY A 270 -13.55 3.82 4.10
CA GLY A 270 -12.28 3.29 3.62
C GLY A 270 -12.13 3.40 2.12
N GLN A 271 -11.25 2.58 1.56
CA GLN A 271 -10.99 2.55 0.11
C GLN A 271 -10.94 1.12 -0.39
N ILE A 272 -11.34 0.92 -1.64
CA ILE A 272 -11.13 -0.30 -2.40
C ILE A 272 -10.15 0.02 -3.52
N PHE A 273 -9.15 -0.82 -3.69
CA PHE A 273 -8.08 -0.60 -4.65
C PHE A 273 -7.48 -1.92 -5.12
N GLY A 274 -7.13 -2.00 -6.39
CA GLY A 274 -6.36 -3.10 -6.94
C GLY A 274 -4.87 -2.81 -6.88
N MET A 275 -4.10 -3.66 -6.20
CA MET A 275 -2.63 -3.57 -6.20
C MET A 275 -1.98 -4.93 -5.97
N ASN A 276 -0.69 -5.06 -6.28
CA ASN A 276 0.04 -6.29 -6.03
C ASN A 276 0.08 -6.63 -4.53
N ARG A 277 0.09 -7.93 -4.22
CA ARG A 277 0.26 -8.41 -2.85
C ARG A 277 1.60 -7.95 -2.28
N PHE A 278 1.65 -7.74 -0.99
CA PHE A 278 2.87 -7.47 -0.25
C PHE A 278 2.72 -7.86 1.21
N LEU A 279 3.85 -8.10 1.88
CA LEU A 279 3.94 -8.24 3.32
C LEU A 279 4.94 -7.26 3.86
N LEU A 280 4.71 -6.78 5.06
CA LEU A 280 5.63 -5.92 5.80
C LEU A 280 6.23 -6.68 6.99
N MET A 281 7.50 -6.48 7.23
CA MET A 281 8.20 -7.08 8.35
C MET A 281 8.97 -6.02 9.13
N ASN A 282 8.63 -5.87 10.41
CA ASN A 282 9.43 -5.18 11.39
C ASN A 282 10.34 -6.19 12.06
N SER A 283 11.64 -6.04 11.97
CA SER A 283 12.59 -6.96 12.60
C SER A 283 13.83 -6.25 13.10
N ARG A 284 14.46 -6.86 14.11
CA ARG A 284 15.66 -6.34 14.76
C ARG A 284 16.67 -7.46 14.98
N ALA A 285 17.94 -7.21 14.62
CA ALA A 285 19.06 -8.10 14.91
C ALA A 285 20.31 -7.27 15.26
N LEU A 286 21.28 -7.90 15.91
CA LEU A 286 22.56 -7.25 16.22
C LEU A 286 23.71 -8.03 15.58
N LEU A 287 24.70 -7.29 15.08
CA LEU A 287 25.93 -7.80 14.50
C LEU A 287 27.06 -7.70 15.54
N GLN A 288 27.62 -8.81 15.99
CA GLN A 288 28.69 -8.81 17.00
C GLN A 288 29.93 -8.03 16.53
N GLY A 289 30.25 -8.07 15.22
CA GLY A 289 31.38 -7.35 14.63
C GLY A 289 31.27 -5.83 14.76
N ALA A 290 30.06 -5.30 14.82
CA ALA A 290 29.79 -3.88 15.05
C ALA A 290 29.87 -3.48 16.54
N SER A 291 30.40 -4.36 17.39
CA SER A 291 30.69 -4.12 18.83
C SER A 291 29.50 -3.49 19.59
N PRO A 292 28.30 -4.12 19.64
CA PRO A 292 27.15 -3.53 20.29
C PRO A 292 27.39 -3.29 21.78
N THR A 293 27.01 -2.09 22.25
CA THR A 293 27.01 -1.72 23.66
C THR A 293 25.59 -1.35 24.05
N ALA A 294 25.03 -2.02 25.06
CA ALA A 294 23.65 -1.84 25.50
C ALA A 294 22.63 -1.92 24.34
N GLY A 295 22.87 -2.82 23.39
CA GLY A 295 21.98 -3.02 22.23
C GLY A 295 22.17 -2.03 21.08
N VAL A 296 23.17 -1.14 21.14
CA VAL A 296 23.45 -0.15 20.07
C VAL A 296 24.79 -0.46 19.42
N MET A 297 24.78 -0.68 18.10
CA MET A 297 25.97 -0.98 17.28
C MET A 297 26.76 0.28 16.91
N LEU A 298 28.05 0.10 16.65
CA LEU A 298 28.87 1.11 15.99
C LEU A 298 28.60 1.08 14.48
N ASP A 299 28.63 2.25 13.85
CA ASP A 299 28.43 2.44 12.42
C ASP A 299 29.75 2.79 11.69
N GLY A 300 30.82 2.10 12.06
CA GLY A 300 32.17 2.34 11.56
C GLY A 300 32.28 2.35 10.03
N LEU A 301 31.55 1.51 9.32
CA LEU A 301 31.54 1.43 7.86
C LEU A 301 30.99 2.72 7.21
N ARG A 302 30.06 3.39 7.86
CA ARG A 302 29.42 4.62 7.39
C ARG A 302 30.21 5.87 7.77
N THR A 303 30.79 5.91 8.97
CA THR A 303 31.40 7.13 9.57
C THR A 303 32.49 7.74 8.66
N GLY A 304 32.46 9.05 8.44
CA GLY A 304 33.31 9.73 7.45
C GLY A 304 32.91 9.38 6.03
N THR A 305 33.86 8.93 5.18
CA THR A 305 33.51 8.40 3.87
C THR A 305 32.97 6.98 4.01
N SER A 306 31.67 6.79 3.69
CA SER A 306 31.04 5.48 3.72
C SER A 306 31.70 4.53 2.72
N VAL A 307 31.95 3.29 3.16
CA VAL A 307 32.37 2.20 2.27
C VAL A 307 31.21 1.25 1.94
N ILE A 308 30.04 1.47 2.52
CA ILE A 308 28.87 0.66 2.25
C ILE A 308 28.41 0.93 0.81
N PRO A 309 28.31 -0.10 -0.05
CA PRO A 309 27.89 0.09 -1.44
C PRO A 309 26.41 0.51 -1.53
N LEU A 310 26.07 1.34 -2.51
CA LEU A 310 24.66 1.71 -2.78
C LEU A 310 23.83 0.52 -3.28
N THR A 311 24.45 -0.36 -4.08
CA THR A 311 23.80 -1.59 -4.54
C THR A 311 24.12 -2.72 -3.56
N GLU A 312 23.11 -3.54 -3.24
CA GLU A 312 23.27 -4.68 -2.34
C GLU A 312 24.41 -5.62 -2.81
N PRO A 313 25.24 -6.12 -1.89
CA PRO A 313 26.42 -6.90 -2.28
C PRO A 313 26.18 -8.41 -2.45
N TYR A 314 25.04 -8.93 -1.97
CA TYR A 314 24.88 -10.35 -1.67
C TYR A 314 24.68 -11.24 -2.89
N ARG A 315 24.08 -10.73 -3.97
CA ARG A 315 23.85 -11.53 -5.20
C ARG A 315 25.06 -11.62 -6.10
N GLY A 316 26.06 -10.77 -5.85
CA GLY A 316 27.33 -10.76 -6.57
C GLY A 316 28.45 -11.49 -5.84
N ALA A 317 29.55 -11.71 -6.56
CA ALA A 317 30.80 -12.20 -5.94
C ALA A 317 31.31 -11.19 -4.87
N PRO A 318 31.90 -11.67 -3.80
CA PRO A 318 32.22 -13.07 -3.49
C PRO A 318 31.09 -13.84 -2.78
N TYR A 319 29.97 -13.18 -2.41
CA TYR A 319 28.93 -13.72 -1.53
C TYR A 319 28.02 -14.74 -2.24
N ASN A 320 27.50 -14.39 -3.44
CA ASN A 320 26.67 -15.24 -4.29
C ASN A 320 25.49 -15.90 -3.56
N PHE A 321 24.80 -15.15 -2.68
CA PHE A 321 23.61 -15.67 -2.00
C PHE A 321 22.49 -15.85 -3.02
N THR A 322 21.79 -16.99 -2.90
CA THR A 322 20.70 -17.32 -3.83
C THR A 322 19.51 -16.41 -3.62
N SER A 323 19.15 -15.65 -4.64
CA SER A 323 17.93 -14.85 -4.65
C SER A 323 16.73 -15.70 -5.09
N VAL A 324 15.63 -15.60 -4.35
CA VAL A 324 14.35 -16.25 -4.67
C VAL A 324 13.28 -15.16 -4.69
N ASN A 325 12.59 -14.98 -5.80
CA ASN A 325 11.48 -14.03 -5.99
C ASN A 325 11.77 -12.56 -5.59
N GLY A 326 13.02 -12.23 -5.26
CA GLY A 326 13.42 -10.90 -4.78
C GLY A 326 13.50 -9.80 -5.86
N GLY A 327 13.19 -10.12 -7.12
CA GLY A 327 13.25 -9.15 -8.21
C GLY A 327 14.68 -8.74 -8.61
N ALA A 328 14.87 -7.49 -9.05
CA ALA A 328 16.18 -6.92 -9.35
C ALA A 328 17.01 -6.69 -8.08
N GLN A 329 18.32 -6.45 -8.23
CA GLN A 329 19.18 -6.05 -7.10
C GLN A 329 18.63 -4.80 -6.42
N GLU A 330 18.60 -4.81 -5.10
CA GLU A 330 18.20 -3.66 -4.31
C GLU A 330 19.26 -2.56 -4.38
N VAL A 331 18.80 -1.32 -4.52
CA VAL A 331 19.63 -0.12 -4.51
C VAL A 331 19.14 0.82 -3.42
N ALA A 332 20.01 1.16 -2.50
CA ALA A 332 19.71 2.06 -1.40
C ALA A 332 19.39 3.47 -1.93
N ALA A 333 18.47 4.17 -1.29
CA ALA A 333 18.12 5.53 -1.65
C ALA A 333 19.32 6.48 -1.51
N ALA A 334 19.37 7.49 -2.36
CA ALA A 334 20.41 8.50 -2.29
C ALA A 334 20.39 9.19 -0.91
N GLY A 335 21.56 9.26 -0.27
CA GLY A 335 21.71 9.91 1.05
C GLY A 335 21.34 9.04 2.24
N VAL A 336 20.88 7.78 2.06
CA VAL A 336 20.51 6.89 3.17
C VAL A 336 21.67 6.62 4.14
N PHE A 337 22.91 6.71 3.68
CA PHE A 337 24.11 6.58 4.51
C PHE A 337 24.59 7.91 5.12
N ALA A 338 23.79 8.96 5.06
CA ALA A 338 24.08 10.22 5.76
C ALA A 338 24.05 10.03 7.29
N ASP A 339 24.78 10.89 8.01
CA ASP A 339 24.74 10.89 9.46
C ASP A 339 23.45 11.56 9.97
N LEU A 340 22.63 10.79 10.64
CA LEU A 340 21.38 11.28 11.25
C LEU A 340 21.58 11.73 12.70
N GLY A 341 22.78 11.50 13.28
CA GLY A 341 23.08 11.82 14.67
C GLY A 341 22.32 10.98 15.71
N ASN A 342 21.77 9.85 15.31
CA ASN A 342 20.93 9.00 16.17
C ASN A 342 21.11 7.51 15.87
N ASN A 343 20.28 6.65 16.48
CA ASN A 343 20.38 5.20 16.33
C ASN A 343 19.82 4.66 15.00
N ASN A 344 19.17 5.51 14.19
CA ASN A 344 18.69 5.13 12.87
C ASN A 344 19.79 5.20 11.77
N ASN A 345 21.02 5.56 12.15
CA ASN A 345 22.15 5.46 11.24
C ASN A 345 22.36 4.03 10.75
N ILE A 346 22.60 3.87 9.45
CA ILE A 346 22.82 2.55 8.87
C ILE A 346 24.21 2.01 9.24
N VAL A 347 24.25 0.76 9.64
CA VAL A 347 25.49 0.02 10.00
C VAL A 347 26.00 -0.76 8.79
N ASP A 348 25.13 -1.52 8.12
CA ASP A 348 25.49 -2.37 6.98
C ASP A 348 24.24 -2.87 6.23
N TRP A 349 24.46 -3.69 5.20
CA TRP A 349 23.47 -4.53 4.55
C TRP A 349 23.24 -5.83 5.33
N VAL A 350 22.03 -6.38 5.24
CA VAL A 350 21.68 -7.74 5.61
C VAL A 350 20.89 -8.40 4.49
N PHE A 351 20.90 -9.74 4.45
CA PHE A 351 20.11 -10.53 3.51
C PHE A 351 19.08 -11.33 4.28
N VAL A 352 17.81 -11.14 3.94
CA VAL A 352 16.68 -11.74 4.66
C VAL A 352 16.02 -12.79 3.78
N GLU A 353 15.81 -13.98 4.35
CA GLU A 353 15.09 -15.07 3.71
C GLU A 353 13.78 -15.34 4.48
N LEU A 354 12.66 -15.31 3.76
CA LEU A 354 11.41 -15.86 4.24
C LEU A 354 11.28 -17.31 3.77
N ARG A 355 11.08 -18.23 4.72
CA ARG A 355 10.88 -19.66 4.44
C ARG A 355 9.48 -20.08 4.87
N ASN A 356 8.89 -21.04 4.17
CA ASN A 356 7.62 -21.61 4.61
C ASN A 356 7.79 -22.24 6.00
N ALA A 357 6.76 -22.08 6.83
CA ALA A 357 6.73 -22.55 8.20
C ALA A 357 6.37 -24.04 8.25
N VAL A 358 7.34 -24.90 7.99
CA VAL A 358 7.21 -26.36 8.08
C VAL A 358 8.27 -26.94 9.00
N THR A 359 7.97 -28.08 9.63
CA THR A 359 8.87 -28.74 10.59
C THR A 359 10.07 -29.44 9.92
N SER A 360 9.99 -29.69 8.61
CA SER A 360 11.06 -30.30 7.81
C SER A 360 10.90 -29.88 6.35
N GLY A 361 12.01 -29.67 5.65
CA GLY A 361 12.00 -29.26 4.24
C GLY A 361 11.60 -27.81 4.03
N ALA A 362 11.97 -26.91 4.95
CA ALA A 362 11.66 -25.48 4.84
C ALA A 362 12.34 -24.87 3.61
N THR A 363 11.52 -24.43 2.64
CA THR A 363 11.99 -23.83 1.39
C THR A 363 11.91 -22.31 1.45
N VAL A 364 12.90 -21.65 0.85
CA VAL A 364 12.90 -20.18 0.71
C VAL A 364 11.77 -19.79 -0.24
N GLN A 365 10.90 -18.91 0.22
CA GLN A 365 9.77 -18.39 -0.54
C GLN A 365 10.12 -17.05 -1.21
N GLU A 366 10.81 -16.18 -0.47
CA GLU A 366 11.28 -14.89 -0.98
C GLU A 366 12.52 -14.45 -0.22
N THR A 367 13.39 -13.72 -0.90
CA THR A 367 14.60 -13.12 -0.33
C THR A 367 14.63 -11.62 -0.63
N ARG A 368 15.17 -10.85 0.33
CA ARG A 368 15.40 -9.41 0.18
C ARG A 368 16.72 -9.02 0.84
N SER A 369 17.47 -8.16 0.16
CA SER A 369 18.50 -7.39 0.85
C SER A 369 17.87 -6.18 1.55
N ALA A 370 18.37 -5.85 2.71
CA ALA A 370 17.82 -4.80 3.58
C ALA A 370 18.96 -4.05 4.26
N LEU A 371 18.66 -2.93 4.87
CA LEU A 371 19.60 -2.12 5.64
C LEU A 371 19.39 -2.38 7.14
N ILE A 372 20.47 -2.44 7.92
CA ILE A 372 20.40 -2.59 9.37
C ILE A 372 20.89 -1.31 10.05
N GLN A 373 20.11 -0.81 11.01
CA GLN A 373 20.37 0.39 11.78
C GLN A 373 21.18 0.10 13.05
N ARG A 374 21.69 1.13 13.74
CA ARG A 374 22.51 0.98 14.95
C ARG A 374 21.78 0.30 16.10
N ASP A 375 20.48 0.50 16.25
CA ASP A 375 19.66 -0.19 17.25
C ASP A 375 19.21 -1.59 16.81
N GLY A 376 19.66 -2.00 15.62
CA GLY A 376 19.40 -3.31 15.04
C GLY A 376 18.15 -3.37 14.17
N ASP A 377 17.37 -2.32 14.03
CA ASP A 377 16.18 -2.32 13.18
C ASP A 377 16.58 -2.59 11.73
N ILE A 378 15.86 -3.52 11.10
CA ILE A 378 16.06 -3.90 9.70
C ILE A 378 14.99 -3.20 8.88
N VAL A 379 15.46 -2.34 7.97
CA VAL A 379 14.63 -1.42 7.20
C VAL A 379 14.81 -1.59 5.69
N ASP A 380 13.86 -1.09 4.92
CA ASP A 380 13.92 -1.08 3.46
C ASP A 380 14.95 -0.06 2.94
N MET A 381 15.04 0.08 1.63
CA MET A 381 16.03 0.88 0.87
C MET A 381 15.97 2.38 1.15
N ASP A 382 14.88 2.87 1.73
CA ASP A 382 14.74 4.27 2.17
C ASP A 382 15.35 4.55 3.55
N GLY A 383 15.83 3.50 4.23
CA GLY A 383 16.44 3.58 5.55
C GLY A 383 15.46 3.76 6.72
N THR A 384 14.15 3.70 6.50
CA THR A 384 13.13 3.98 7.52
C THR A 384 11.91 3.06 7.50
N SER A 385 11.46 2.65 6.31
CA SER A 385 10.24 1.83 6.17
C SER A 385 10.49 0.39 6.60
N PRO A 386 9.45 -0.31 7.09
CA PRO A 386 9.50 -1.76 7.28
C PRO A 386 9.90 -2.49 6.00
N LEU A 387 10.61 -3.61 6.16
CA LEU A 387 11.02 -4.40 5.00
C LEU A 387 9.81 -4.97 4.27
N TYR A 388 9.78 -4.76 2.97
CA TYR A 388 8.69 -5.13 2.06
C TYR A 388 9.02 -6.43 1.32
N PHE A 389 8.06 -7.39 1.31
CA PHE A 389 8.10 -8.62 0.52
C PHE A 389 6.97 -8.63 -0.48
N LYS A 390 7.27 -9.03 -1.71
CA LYS A 390 6.37 -8.94 -2.85
C LYS A 390 5.71 -10.32 -3.11
N ASN A 391 4.43 -10.28 -3.49
CA ASN A 391 3.70 -11.46 -4.00
C ASN A 391 3.54 -12.65 -3.05
N LEU A 392 3.65 -12.41 -1.74
CA LEU A 392 3.34 -13.41 -0.72
C LEU A 392 1.99 -13.12 -0.05
N ASP A 393 1.30 -14.19 0.33
CA ASP A 393 0.10 -14.09 1.16
C ASP A 393 0.48 -13.93 2.63
N ALA A 394 -0.37 -13.27 3.41
CA ALA A 394 -0.20 -13.17 4.85
C ALA A 394 -0.16 -14.57 5.49
N GLY A 395 0.73 -14.77 6.45
CA GLY A 395 0.89 -16.06 7.09
C GLY A 395 2.11 -16.16 7.97
N ASN A 396 2.40 -17.37 8.42
CA ASN A 396 3.55 -17.68 9.25
C ASN A 396 4.76 -18.04 8.38
N PHE A 397 5.90 -17.44 8.70
CA PHE A 397 7.16 -17.69 8.02
C PHE A 397 8.27 -17.91 9.04
N THR A 398 9.19 -18.82 8.72
CA THR A 398 10.50 -18.84 9.34
C THR A 398 11.35 -17.76 8.69
N VAL A 399 11.96 -16.91 9.50
CA VAL A 399 12.76 -15.77 9.04
C VAL A 399 14.22 -16.04 9.34
N THR A 400 15.07 -15.94 8.31
CA THR A 400 16.53 -16.06 8.43
C THR A 400 17.18 -14.75 8.02
N ILE A 401 18.11 -14.26 8.83
CA ILE A 401 18.94 -13.09 8.55
C ILE A 401 20.36 -13.55 8.32
N ARG A 402 20.95 -13.18 7.18
CA ARG A 402 22.34 -13.45 6.81
C ARG A 402 23.11 -12.14 6.69
N HIS A 403 24.40 -12.24 6.90
CA HIS A 403 25.32 -11.12 6.75
C HIS A 403 26.64 -11.57 6.11
N ARG A 404 27.38 -10.63 5.52
CA ARG A 404 28.62 -10.86 4.76
C ARG A 404 29.76 -11.54 5.54
N ASN A 405 29.80 -11.39 6.86
CA ASN A 405 30.86 -11.95 7.71
C ASN A 405 30.39 -12.40 9.09
N HIS A 406 29.08 -12.66 9.23
CA HIS A 406 28.48 -13.24 10.43
C HIS A 406 27.75 -14.54 10.11
N LEU A 407 27.67 -15.45 11.09
CA LEU A 407 26.79 -16.61 10.96
C LEU A 407 25.33 -16.14 10.95
N ALA A 408 24.53 -16.78 10.10
CA ALA A 408 23.11 -16.45 10.00
C ALA A 408 22.38 -16.79 11.32
N ILE A 409 21.35 -15.99 11.60
CA ILE A 409 20.40 -16.21 12.69
C ILE A 409 19.01 -16.47 12.10
N SER A 410 18.24 -17.36 12.70
CA SER A 410 16.92 -17.75 12.21
C SER A 410 15.92 -17.92 13.34
N THR A 411 14.63 -17.73 13.05
CA THR A 411 13.56 -18.17 13.95
C THR A 411 13.47 -19.69 13.98
N ASN A 412 13.02 -20.23 15.11
CA ASN A 412 12.77 -21.66 15.25
C ASN A 412 11.55 -22.06 14.39
N SER A 413 11.66 -23.22 13.72
CA SER A 413 10.58 -23.80 12.91
C SER A 413 9.69 -24.79 13.67
N THR A 414 10.04 -25.13 14.91
CA THR A 414 9.29 -26.09 15.74
C THR A 414 8.50 -25.38 16.83
N GLY A 415 7.17 -25.50 16.81
CA GLY A 415 6.28 -24.88 17.81
C GLY A 415 5.54 -23.63 17.30
N ALA A 416 4.80 -22.97 18.17
CA ALA A 416 3.85 -21.90 17.83
C ALA A 416 4.49 -20.54 17.47
N ILE A 417 5.75 -20.49 17.09
CA ILE A 417 6.51 -19.23 17.03
C ILE A 417 7.10 -18.98 15.65
N TYR A 418 6.24 -19.04 14.67
CA TYR A 418 6.51 -18.45 13.36
C TYR A 418 6.12 -16.97 13.37
N LYS A 419 6.82 -16.17 12.59
CA LYS A 419 6.39 -14.80 12.39
C LYS A 419 5.15 -14.76 11.51
N ASN A 420 4.05 -14.27 12.06
CA ASN A 420 2.85 -13.95 11.29
C ASN A 420 3.06 -12.59 10.60
N LEU A 421 3.31 -12.60 9.29
CA LEU A 421 3.47 -11.42 8.47
C LEU A 421 2.13 -10.98 7.89
N THR A 422 1.87 -9.69 7.92
CA THR A 422 0.62 -9.07 7.48
C THR A 422 0.90 -7.91 6.52
N LEU A 423 -0.16 -7.33 5.98
CA LEU A 423 -0.11 -6.14 5.12
C LEU A 423 -0.01 -4.84 5.94
N SER A 424 0.01 -4.93 7.27
CA SER A 424 0.00 -3.79 8.17
C SER A 424 1.40 -3.35 8.54
N ALA A 425 1.64 -2.04 8.53
CA ALA A 425 2.85 -1.43 9.08
C ALA A 425 2.96 -1.61 10.61
N SER A 426 1.85 -1.91 11.29
CA SER A 426 1.80 -2.24 12.72
C SER A 426 2.16 -3.71 13.02
N THR A 427 2.66 -4.46 12.04
CA THR A 427 3.16 -5.84 12.24
C THR A 427 4.11 -5.87 13.45
N PRO A 428 3.89 -6.77 14.43
CA PRO A 428 4.71 -6.83 15.63
C PRO A 428 6.18 -7.01 15.32
N LEU A 429 7.05 -6.39 16.14
CA LEU A 429 8.49 -6.51 15.98
C LEU A 429 8.96 -7.95 16.16
N LEU A 430 9.68 -8.49 15.18
CA LEU A 430 10.45 -9.72 15.29
C LEU A 430 11.85 -9.40 15.81
N ASP A 431 12.04 -9.49 17.12
CA ASP A 431 13.26 -9.08 17.79
C ASP A 431 14.18 -10.26 18.05
N PHE A 432 15.30 -10.33 17.32
CA PHE A 432 16.37 -11.31 17.54
C PHE A 432 17.37 -10.85 18.61
N SER A 433 17.34 -9.57 19.02
CA SER A 433 18.32 -9.01 19.95
C SER A 433 18.04 -9.31 21.41
N THR A 434 16.79 -9.65 21.76
CA THR A 434 16.39 -9.92 23.14
C THR A 434 16.10 -11.41 23.36
N THR A 435 16.36 -11.89 24.57
CA THR A 435 16.16 -13.29 24.92
C THR A 435 14.67 -13.67 24.84
N GLY A 436 14.36 -14.69 24.04
CA GLY A 436 13.01 -15.27 23.93
C GLY A 436 12.05 -14.54 22.98
N ALA A 437 12.36 -13.32 22.52
CA ALA A 437 11.42 -12.53 21.72
C ALA A 437 11.20 -13.10 20.30
N ALA A 438 12.24 -13.64 19.66
CA ALA A 438 12.16 -14.18 18.30
C ALA A 438 12.10 -15.72 18.24
N ASN A 439 12.23 -16.37 19.39
CA ASN A 439 12.43 -17.83 19.47
C ASN A 439 13.49 -18.33 18.48
N ILE A 440 14.71 -17.92 18.73
CA ILE A 440 15.86 -18.15 17.85
C ILE A 440 16.18 -19.65 17.79
N LEU A 441 16.45 -20.14 16.59
CA LEU A 441 16.86 -21.50 16.35
C LEU A 441 18.26 -21.75 16.92
N GLY A 442 18.40 -22.83 17.67
CA GLY A 442 19.65 -23.20 18.32
C GLY A 442 19.78 -22.69 19.74
N ALA A 443 21.01 -22.64 20.26
CA ALA A 443 21.32 -22.28 21.63
C ALA A 443 22.22 -21.06 21.73
N ALA A 444 21.99 -20.22 22.74
CA ALA A 444 22.82 -19.08 23.07
C ALA A 444 24.27 -19.53 23.33
N ASN A 445 25.25 -18.71 22.93
CA ASN A 445 26.69 -18.95 23.01
C ASN A 445 27.21 -20.18 22.23
N SER A 446 26.32 -20.90 21.50
CA SER A 446 26.67 -21.92 20.51
C SER A 446 26.39 -21.47 19.09
N ASN A 447 25.13 -21.14 18.79
CA ASN A 447 24.66 -20.78 17.45
C ASN A 447 24.52 -19.26 17.26
N TYR A 448 24.35 -18.51 18.33
CA TYR A 448 24.37 -17.04 18.36
C TYR A 448 25.05 -16.57 19.65
N ALA A 449 25.63 -15.38 19.63
CA ALA A 449 26.23 -14.77 20.80
C ALA A 449 25.15 -14.27 21.77
N ASN A 450 25.42 -14.36 23.09
CA ASN A 450 24.67 -13.62 24.10
C ASN A 450 25.67 -12.86 24.98
N VAL A 451 25.68 -11.55 24.85
CA VAL A 451 26.62 -10.65 25.57
C VAL A 451 25.83 -9.55 26.23
N GLY A 452 25.98 -9.42 27.55
CA GLY A 452 25.30 -8.38 28.33
C GLY A 452 23.75 -8.45 28.27
N GLY A 453 23.21 -9.66 28.02
CA GLY A 453 21.76 -9.89 27.89
C GLY A 453 21.21 -9.68 26.47
N PHE A 454 22.06 -9.32 25.51
CA PHE A 454 21.67 -9.16 24.12
C PHE A 454 22.14 -10.33 23.25
N ASN A 455 21.24 -10.84 22.39
CA ASN A 455 21.59 -11.83 21.39
C ASN A 455 22.13 -11.14 20.13
N MET A 456 23.13 -11.76 19.50
CA MET A 456 23.84 -11.21 18.34
C MET A 456 24.22 -12.32 17.37
N MET A 457 24.31 -12.00 16.10
CA MET A 457 24.91 -12.87 15.09
C MET A 457 26.43 -12.98 15.38
N TRP A 458 26.99 -14.22 15.37
CA TRP A 458 28.41 -14.44 15.55
C TRP A 458 29.22 -13.80 14.42
N ALA A 459 30.16 -12.92 14.75
CA ALA A 459 31.13 -12.34 13.81
C ALA A 459 32.18 -13.38 13.38
N GLY A 460 32.94 -13.08 12.33
CA GLY A 460 34.14 -13.79 11.94
C GLY A 460 33.99 -14.80 10.82
N ASN A 461 32.79 -15.00 10.25
CA ASN A 461 32.55 -15.89 9.11
C ASN A 461 33.02 -15.22 7.79
N ALA A 462 34.34 -15.09 7.62
CA ALA A 462 34.90 -14.42 6.45
C ALA A 462 34.80 -15.23 5.16
N ASN A 463 34.72 -16.55 5.27
CA ASN A 463 34.70 -17.50 4.16
C ASN A 463 33.29 -18.01 3.78
N PHE A 464 32.24 -17.42 4.36
CA PHE A 464 30.83 -17.75 4.10
C PHE A 464 30.42 -19.18 4.43
N SER A 465 31.22 -19.88 5.25
CA SER A 465 30.94 -21.26 5.65
C SER A 465 29.82 -21.31 6.71
N ALA A 466 29.37 -22.52 7.06
CA ALA A 466 28.39 -22.72 8.13
C ALA A 466 29.01 -22.69 9.53
N ASN A 467 30.23 -22.17 9.69
CA ASN A 467 30.90 -22.11 10.97
C ASN A 467 31.95 -20.99 11.03
N VAL A 468 32.29 -20.57 12.26
CA VAL A 468 33.43 -19.69 12.53
C VAL A 468 34.45 -20.47 13.31
N ARG A 469 35.70 -20.48 12.83
CA ARG A 469 36.83 -21.20 13.46
C ARG A 469 38.17 -20.51 13.20
N TYR A 470 39.09 -20.70 14.12
CA TYR A 470 40.43 -20.14 14.02
C TYR A 470 41.44 -21.10 13.35
N SER A 471 41.24 -22.41 13.52
CA SER A 471 42.15 -23.46 13.06
C SER A 471 41.37 -24.60 12.38
N GLY A 472 42.11 -25.49 11.67
CA GLY A 472 41.56 -26.63 10.93
C GLY A 472 41.25 -26.28 9.47
N ILE A 473 40.62 -27.22 8.75
CA ILE A 473 40.32 -27.08 7.33
C ILE A 473 39.26 -25.99 7.14
N ASN A 474 39.45 -25.10 6.12
CA ASN A 474 38.55 -24.02 5.78
C ASN A 474 38.28 -23.05 6.95
N ASN A 475 39.30 -22.72 7.73
CA ASN A 475 39.16 -21.78 8.82
C ASN A 475 39.22 -20.32 8.32
N ASP A 476 38.60 -19.43 9.08
CA ASP A 476 38.44 -18.00 8.71
C ASP A 476 39.75 -17.21 8.79
N LYS A 477 40.66 -17.59 9.69
CA LYS A 477 41.99 -16.97 9.80
C LYS A 477 42.81 -17.20 8.53
N ASP A 478 42.83 -18.43 7.98
CA ASP A 478 43.59 -18.77 6.78
C ASP A 478 42.93 -18.15 5.54
N HIS A 479 41.59 -18.06 5.52
CA HIS A 479 40.86 -17.32 4.49
C HIS A 479 41.20 -15.82 4.52
N LEU A 480 41.24 -15.20 5.69
CA LEU A 480 41.66 -13.80 5.86
C LEU A 480 43.06 -13.58 5.28
N LEU A 481 44.03 -14.43 5.64
CA LEU A 481 45.40 -14.28 5.15
C LEU A 481 45.53 -14.65 3.68
N GLY A 482 45.08 -15.85 3.29
CA GLY A 482 45.34 -16.41 1.96
C GLY A 482 44.51 -15.78 0.84
N THR A 483 43.21 -15.54 1.12
CA THR A 483 42.28 -15.04 0.11
C THR A 483 42.17 -13.51 0.16
N VAL A 484 41.83 -12.96 1.32
CA VAL A 484 41.54 -11.50 1.42
C VAL A 484 42.83 -10.69 1.32
N LEU A 485 43.89 -11.10 2.01
CA LEU A 485 45.18 -10.40 2.05
C LEU A 485 46.24 -10.99 1.10
N SER A 486 45.84 -11.93 0.23
CA SER A 486 46.71 -12.53 -0.81
C SER A 486 48.03 -13.11 -0.25
N GLY A 487 48.00 -13.68 0.97
CA GLY A 487 49.15 -14.26 1.67
C GLY A 487 50.08 -13.21 2.34
N ASN A 488 49.80 -11.93 2.24
CA ASN A 488 50.67 -10.87 2.77
C ASN A 488 50.20 -10.39 4.16
N GLN A 489 50.90 -10.80 5.21
CA GLN A 489 50.59 -10.42 6.60
C GLN A 489 50.79 -8.91 6.90
N ALA A 490 51.57 -8.21 6.09
CA ALA A 490 51.83 -6.79 6.24
C ALA A 490 50.83 -5.91 5.47
N LEU A 491 50.02 -6.51 4.59
CA LEU A 491 49.04 -5.78 3.79
C LEU A 491 47.94 -5.22 4.70
N ILE A 492 47.62 -3.96 4.48
CA ILE A 492 46.50 -3.28 5.10
C ILE A 492 45.58 -2.77 4.00
N LEU A 493 44.33 -3.19 4.01
CA LEU A 493 43.27 -2.69 3.12
C LEU A 493 42.43 -1.69 3.91
N ASN A 494 42.45 -0.42 3.51
CA ASN A 494 41.73 0.67 4.20
C ASN A 494 41.61 1.90 3.26
N PRO A 495 40.41 2.48 3.04
CA PRO A 495 39.12 1.94 3.51
C PRO A 495 38.62 0.85 2.54
N ILE A 496 37.93 -0.17 3.07
CA ILE A 496 37.40 -1.28 2.27
C ILE A 496 36.09 -1.83 2.82
N TYR A 497 35.23 -2.30 1.92
CA TYR A 497 34.06 -3.14 2.24
C TYR A 497 34.40 -4.60 1.91
N SER A 498 34.61 -5.42 2.91
CA SER A 498 35.11 -6.79 2.73
C SER A 498 34.59 -7.74 3.84
N SER A 499 34.45 -9.03 3.52
CA SER A 499 34.17 -10.05 4.54
C SER A 499 35.30 -10.21 5.54
N GLY A 500 36.53 -9.87 5.17
CA GLY A 500 37.69 -9.89 6.06
C GLY A 500 37.70 -8.82 7.13
N ASP A 501 36.92 -7.74 6.97
CA ASP A 501 36.71 -6.70 7.99
C ASP A 501 35.72 -7.22 9.05
N MET A 502 36.21 -8.11 9.93
CA MET A 502 35.37 -8.85 10.88
C MET A 502 34.89 -7.98 12.04
N ASN A 503 35.63 -6.90 12.37
CA ASN A 503 35.30 -5.95 13.42
C ASN A 503 34.61 -4.66 12.87
N MET A 504 34.28 -4.66 11.57
CA MET A 504 33.48 -3.64 10.89
C MET A 504 34.05 -2.20 11.04
N ASN A 505 35.38 -2.07 11.00
CA ASN A 505 36.08 -0.79 11.17
C ASN A 505 36.65 -0.20 9.86
N LYS A 506 36.30 -0.73 8.68
CA LYS A 506 36.78 -0.43 7.31
C LYS A 506 38.22 -0.84 7.04
N THR A 507 38.84 -1.56 7.94
CA THR A 507 40.24 -1.92 7.78
C THR A 507 40.40 -3.42 7.89
N VAL A 508 40.94 -4.04 6.86
CA VAL A 508 41.32 -5.45 6.92
C VAL A 508 42.84 -5.55 7.13
N ARG A 509 43.23 -6.22 8.19
CA ARG A 509 44.65 -6.47 8.51
C ARG A 509 44.83 -7.75 9.30
N TYR A 510 45.97 -8.41 9.12
CA TYR A 510 46.32 -9.65 9.83
C TYR A 510 47.03 -9.40 11.16
N SER A 511 47.77 -8.31 11.28
CA SER A 511 48.59 -7.96 12.45
C SER A 511 48.49 -6.47 12.81
N GLY A 512 48.94 -6.11 14.00
CA GLY A 512 48.92 -4.73 14.53
C GLY A 512 47.66 -4.45 15.35
N ILE A 513 47.44 -3.16 15.68
CA ILE A 513 46.34 -2.72 16.54
C ILE A 513 45.00 -2.97 15.82
N SER A 514 43.99 -3.48 16.53
CA SER A 514 42.64 -3.73 16.04
C SER A 514 42.60 -4.62 14.77
N ASN A 515 43.49 -5.61 14.69
CA ASN A 515 43.51 -6.53 13.55
C ASN A 515 42.40 -7.58 13.63
N ASP A 516 41.98 -8.06 12.44
CA ASP A 516 40.85 -8.98 12.31
C ASP A 516 41.17 -10.40 12.81
N LYS A 517 42.42 -10.83 12.70
CA LYS A 517 42.85 -12.15 13.21
C LYS A 517 42.70 -12.22 14.73
N ASP A 518 43.15 -11.20 15.47
CA ASP A 518 43.04 -11.17 16.93
C ASP A 518 41.60 -10.93 17.38
N PHE A 519 40.84 -10.14 16.61
CA PHE A 519 39.39 -9.98 16.82
C PHE A 519 38.67 -11.34 16.67
N LEU A 520 38.95 -12.09 15.60
CA LEU A 520 38.40 -13.43 15.38
C LEU A 520 38.65 -14.36 16.58
N LEU A 521 39.88 -14.36 17.08
CA LEU A 521 40.25 -15.23 18.22
C LEU A 521 39.58 -14.77 19.52
N SER A 522 39.66 -13.47 19.83
CA SER A 522 39.25 -12.95 21.14
C SER A 522 37.74 -12.81 21.29
N THR A 523 37.03 -12.31 20.26
CA THR A 523 35.63 -11.94 20.38
C THR A 523 34.68 -13.10 20.09
N PRO A 524 34.55 -13.67 18.87
CA PRO A 524 33.61 -14.76 18.66
C PRO A 524 34.08 -16.09 19.29
N LEU A 525 35.40 -16.34 19.37
CA LEU A 525 35.93 -17.61 19.82
C LEU A 525 36.36 -17.64 21.28
N GLY A 526 36.30 -16.49 21.99
CA GLY A 526 36.60 -16.42 23.43
C GLY A 526 38.03 -16.80 23.78
N ALA A 527 39.00 -16.33 22.97
CA ALA A 527 40.43 -16.59 23.08
C ALA A 527 40.84 -18.09 23.02
N ASN A 528 39.95 -18.95 22.51
CA ASN A 528 40.21 -20.38 22.40
C ASN A 528 40.24 -20.81 20.92
N GLN A 529 41.43 -21.22 20.44
CA GLN A 529 41.63 -21.65 19.04
C GLN A 529 40.88 -22.91 18.65
N ALA A 530 40.47 -23.73 19.63
CA ALA A 530 39.70 -24.96 19.41
C ALA A 530 38.18 -24.70 19.35
N THR A 531 37.73 -23.50 19.74
CA THR A 531 36.31 -23.16 19.68
C THR A 531 35.81 -23.11 18.24
N ILE A 532 34.64 -23.70 18.00
CA ILE A 532 33.90 -23.61 16.74
C ILE A 532 32.50 -23.07 17.04
N ARG A 533 32.09 -22.02 16.34
CA ARG A 533 30.69 -21.55 16.32
C ARG A 533 30.01 -22.15 15.12
N LEU A 534 28.80 -22.65 15.29
CA LEU A 534 28.05 -23.33 14.23
C LEU A 534 26.80 -22.54 13.86
N GLN A 535 26.61 -22.38 12.57
CA GLN A 535 25.34 -21.90 12.04
C GLN A 535 24.30 -23.02 12.10
N VAL A 536 23.08 -22.65 12.49
CA VAL A 536 21.91 -23.53 12.41
C VAL A 536 20.83 -22.82 11.59
N LEU A 537 20.33 -23.51 10.59
CA LEU A 537 19.25 -23.04 9.72
C LEU A 537 18.07 -24.02 9.77
N PRO A 538 16.84 -23.57 9.50
CA PRO A 538 15.70 -24.46 9.35
C PRO A 538 15.93 -25.44 8.19
N ASN A 539 15.70 -26.70 8.44
CA ASN A 539 15.84 -27.79 7.47
C ASN A 539 14.57 -27.95 6.64
#